data_7bdd1f9ded983eb22338273a3dfae02e
#
_entry.id   7bdd1f9ded983eb22338273a3dfae02e
#
_cell.length_a   1.000
_cell.length_b   1.000
_cell.length_c   1.000
_cell.angle_alpha   90.00
_cell.angle_beta   90.00
_cell.angle_gamma   90.00
#
_symmetry.space_group_name_H-M   'P 1'
#
loop_
_entity.id
_entity.type
_entity.pdbx_description
1 polymer ?
#
loop_
_entity_poly.entity_id
_entity_poly.type
_entity_poly.pdbx_seq_one_letter_code
_entity_poly.pdbx_strand_id
1 'polypeptide(L)'
;QYAGGLDGELGYWQQQLADAPQGLPGADPAASLQNRHRQSVQAHLDAHLTRRLLQQAPAAYRTQVNDLLLTALTRVLCRWSGTESALVELEGHGREDLFEDVDLSRTVGWFTSAYPVRLTPAADLGSSIKQVKEQLRSVPHKGIGFGALRYLGSAAAREALAALPVPRITFNYLGQLDGQFDEQALFVPAAESAGEEQSAQAPLGNWLVLNGQVYGGELSLAFSFSGQMFARDSIEQLARAYEAELAALIEHCQAPLGLTPSDFPLAGLGQAQLDALPVAVADIEDIYPLSPMQQGMLFH
;
A
#
# COMPACT_ATOMS: atom_id res chain seq x y z
N GLN A 1 12.13 -18.28 -19.48
CA GLN A 1 12.76 -17.06 -20.04
C GLN A 1 12.49 -15.82 -19.16
N TYR A 2 11.30 -15.71 -18.55
CA TYR A 2 10.95 -14.54 -17.73
C TYR A 2 11.58 -14.55 -16.33
N ALA A 3 11.78 -15.71 -15.72
CA ALA A 3 12.46 -15.81 -14.42
C ALA A 3 13.87 -15.23 -14.48
N GLY A 4 14.62 -15.42 -15.57
CA GLY A 4 15.95 -14.84 -15.75
C GLY A 4 15.96 -13.31 -15.92
N GLY A 5 14.89 -12.72 -16.44
CA GLY A 5 14.73 -11.25 -16.56
C GLY A 5 14.47 -10.57 -15.21
N LEU A 6 13.97 -11.30 -14.22
CA LEU A 6 13.64 -10.79 -12.89
C LEU A 6 14.70 -11.09 -11.83
N ASP A 7 15.73 -11.88 -12.15
CA ASP A 7 16.80 -12.24 -11.20
C ASP A 7 17.51 -11.02 -10.61
N GLY A 8 17.56 -9.92 -11.35
CA GLY A 8 18.08 -8.63 -10.86
C GLY A 8 17.32 -8.04 -9.67
N GLU A 9 16.06 -8.44 -9.45
CA GLU A 9 15.26 -7.99 -8.31
C GLU A 9 15.56 -8.71 -7.00
N LEU A 10 16.22 -9.89 -7.04
CA LEU A 10 16.45 -10.69 -5.85
C LEU A 10 17.17 -9.90 -4.75
N GLY A 11 18.20 -9.15 -5.13
CA GLY A 11 18.96 -8.30 -4.20
C GLY A 11 18.09 -7.22 -3.55
N TYR A 12 17.16 -6.62 -4.29
CA TYR A 12 16.19 -5.65 -3.76
C TYR A 12 15.32 -6.30 -2.67
N TRP A 13 14.72 -7.46 -2.96
CA TRP A 13 13.85 -8.15 -2.01
C TRP A 13 14.60 -8.59 -0.75
N GLN A 14 15.82 -9.09 -0.90
CA GLN A 14 16.65 -9.46 0.24
C GLN A 14 16.98 -8.24 1.13
N GLN A 15 17.35 -7.13 0.53
CA GLN A 15 17.66 -5.90 1.27
C GLN A 15 16.41 -5.29 1.94
N GLN A 16 15.27 -5.25 1.23
CA GLN A 16 14.03 -4.70 1.76
C GLN A 16 13.49 -5.47 2.96
N LEU A 17 13.63 -6.79 2.93
CA LEU A 17 13.01 -7.66 3.93
C LEU A 17 13.97 -8.11 5.02
N ALA A 18 15.28 -7.84 4.87
CA ALA A 18 16.25 -8.12 5.92
C ALA A 18 15.82 -7.44 7.23
N ASP A 19 15.86 -8.17 8.32
CA ASP A 19 15.55 -7.67 9.67
C ASP A 19 14.15 -7.01 9.82
N ALA A 20 13.22 -7.30 8.89
CA ALA A 20 11.87 -6.79 9.00
C ALA A 20 11.12 -7.43 10.20
N PRO A 21 10.33 -6.64 10.96
CA PRO A 21 9.62 -7.15 12.13
C PRO A 21 8.58 -8.19 11.73
N GLN A 22 8.51 -9.30 12.48
CA GLN A 22 7.59 -10.41 12.20
C GLN A 22 6.49 -10.59 13.26
N GLY A 23 6.70 -10.06 14.46
CA GLY A 23 5.75 -10.18 15.56
C GLY A 23 4.71 -9.07 15.57
N LEU A 24 3.53 -9.39 16.08
CA LEU A 24 2.47 -8.41 16.37
C LEU A 24 2.11 -8.46 17.86
N PRO A 25 1.85 -7.31 18.51
CA PRO A 25 1.54 -7.25 19.93
C PRO A 25 0.31 -8.08 20.27
N GLY A 26 0.40 -8.86 21.33
CA GLY A 26 -0.69 -9.67 21.83
C GLY A 26 -1.11 -10.84 20.93
N ALA A 27 -0.37 -11.11 19.84
CA ALA A 27 -0.62 -12.28 19.00
C ALA A 27 -0.25 -13.57 19.74
N ASP A 28 -1.13 -14.58 19.68
CA ASP A 28 -0.80 -15.95 20.06
C ASP A 28 -0.42 -16.77 18.81
N PRO A 29 0.88 -17.05 18.58
CA PRO A 29 1.31 -17.80 17.41
C PRO A 29 0.78 -19.24 17.33
N ALA A 30 0.29 -19.79 18.44
CA ALA A 30 -0.31 -21.11 18.50
C ALA A 30 -1.83 -21.10 18.18
N ALA A 31 -2.42 -19.91 18.03
CA ALA A 31 -3.85 -19.77 17.77
C ALA A 31 -4.25 -20.37 16.43
N SER A 32 -5.47 -20.91 16.38
CA SER A 32 -6.06 -21.39 15.14
C SER A 32 -6.39 -20.24 14.20
N LEU A 33 -5.94 -20.35 12.95
CA LEU A 33 -6.29 -19.45 11.85
C LEU A 33 -7.46 -19.98 11.00
N GLN A 34 -8.36 -20.76 11.57
CA GLN A 34 -9.54 -21.23 10.84
C GLN A 34 -10.63 -20.15 10.78
N ASN A 35 -11.36 -20.14 9.67
CA ASN A 35 -12.39 -19.14 9.37
C ASN A 35 -13.52 -19.11 10.43
N ARG A 36 -13.81 -20.22 11.11
CA ARG A 36 -14.77 -20.28 12.23
C ARG A 36 -14.42 -19.39 13.43
N HIS A 37 -13.16 -18.95 13.55
CA HIS A 37 -12.69 -18.03 14.59
C HIS A 37 -12.58 -16.60 14.10
N ARG A 38 -12.97 -16.34 12.85
CA ARG A 38 -12.93 -15.03 12.23
C ARG A 38 -13.77 -14.02 13.01
N GLN A 39 -13.16 -12.92 13.33
CA GLN A 39 -13.79 -11.69 13.80
C GLN A 39 -13.42 -10.55 12.86
N SER A 40 -14.22 -9.51 12.88
CA SER A 40 -13.95 -8.28 12.12
C SER A 40 -14.30 -7.06 12.96
N VAL A 41 -13.47 -6.02 12.81
CA VAL A 41 -13.69 -4.68 13.35
C VAL A 41 -13.62 -3.71 12.18
N GLN A 42 -14.48 -2.72 12.15
CA GLN A 42 -14.51 -1.72 11.09
C GLN A 42 -13.84 -0.42 11.55
N ALA A 43 -13.00 0.15 10.69
CA ALA A 43 -12.62 1.55 10.71
C ALA A 43 -13.42 2.27 9.62
N HIS A 44 -13.85 3.51 9.90
CA HIS A 44 -14.77 4.23 9.05
C HIS A 44 -14.41 5.71 8.94
N LEU A 45 -14.52 6.27 7.74
CA LEU A 45 -14.53 7.72 7.53
C LEU A 45 -15.87 8.14 6.91
N ASP A 46 -16.43 9.21 7.44
CA ASP A 46 -17.64 9.81 6.90
C ASP A 46 -17.44 10.35 5.48
N ALA A 47 -18.55 10.70 4.82
CA ALA A 47 -18.55 11.17 3.44
C ALA A 47 -17.73 12.47 3.25
N HIS A 48 -17.63 13.33 4.28
CA HIS A 48 -16.86 14.56 4.20
C HIS A 48 -15.35 14.27 4.17
N LEU A 49 -14.84 13.51 5.12
CA LEU A 49 -13.43 13.12 5.19
C LEU A 49 -13.04 12.23 4.00
N THR A 50 -13.91 11.30 3.60
CA THR A 50 -13.70 10.45 2.43
C THR A 50 -13.53 11.27 1.16
N ARG A 51 -14.39 12.27 0.92
CA ARG A 51 -14.26 13.17 -0.24
C ARG A 51 -12.93 13.91 -0.22
N ARG A 52 -12.52 14.43 0.93
CA ARG A 52 -11.23 15.13 1.06
C ARG A 52 -10.05 14.18 0.80
N LEU A 53 -10.10 12.95 1.31
CA LEU A 53 -9.09 11.92 1.03
C LEU A 53 -8.97 11.62 -0.46
N LEU A 54 -10.10 11.50 -1.16
CA LEU A 54 -10.10 11.11 -2.57
C LEU A 54 -9.74 12.26 -3.53
N GLN A 55 -10.16 13.50 -3.22
CA GLN A 55 -10.11 14.61 -4.17
C GLN A 55 -9.09 15.70 -3.82
N GLN A 56 -8.71 15.86 -2.55
CA GLN A 56 -7.88 16.97 -2.09
C GLN A 56 -6.52 16.50 -1.55
N ALA A 57 -6.52 15.55 -0.64
CA ALA A 57 -5.31 15.14 0.05
C ALA A 57 -4.18 14.64 -0.88
N PRO A 58 -4.43 13.93 -1.98
CA PRO A 58 -3.38 13.49 -2.88
C PRO A 58 -2.57 14.63 -3.51
N ALA A 59 -3.18 15.78 -3.75
CA ALA A 59 -2.51 16.93 -4.36
C ALA A 59 -1.40 17.54 -3.47
N ALA A 60 -1.49 17.35 -2.14
CA ALA A 60 -0.54 17.93 -1.20
C ALA A 60 0.91 17.44 -1.40
N TYR A 61 1.09 16.17 -1.81
CA TYR A 61 2.39 15.53 -2.02
C TYR A 61 2.45 14.74 -3.33
N ARG A 62 1.56 14.99 -4.29
CA ARG A 62 1.42 14.21 -5.54
C ARG A 62 1.34 12.70 -5.27
N THR A 63 0.55 12.31 -4.28
CA THR A 63 0.35 10.91 -3.88
C THR A 63 -0.86 10.28 -4.57
N GLN A 64 -0.94 8.96 -4.48
CA GLN A 64 -2.18 8.22 -4.66
C GLN A 64 -2.89 8.04 -3.32
N VAL A 65 -4.18 7.74 -3.33
CA VAL A 65 -4.96 7.46 -2.11
C VAL A 65 -4.32 6.33 -1.31
N ASN A 66 -3.83 5.28 -2.00
CA ASN A 66 -3.17 4.14 -1.38
C ASN A 66 -1.91 4.52 -0.58
N ASP A 67 -1.13 5.50 -1.06
CA ASP A 67 0.05 5.99 -0.34
C ASP A 67 -0.34 6.60 1.01
N LEU A 68 -1.46 7.35 1.04
CA LEU A 68 -1.98 8.00 2.26
C LEU A 68 -2.53 6.97 3.25
N LEU A 69 -3.32 6.00 2.75
CA LEU A 69 -3.84 4.90 3.57
C LEU A 69 -2.71 4.10 4.21
N LEU A 70 -1.68 3.75 3.45
CA LEU A 70 -0.52 3.02 3.94
C LEU A 70 0.36 3.86 4.87
N THR A 71 0.48 5.16 4.64
CA THR A 71 1.19 6.05 5.57
C THR A 71 0.54 6.06 6.93
N ALA A 72 -0.78 6.26 7.00
CA ALA A 72 -1.53 6.21 8.26
C ALA A 72 -1.40 4.84 8.92
N LEU A 73 -1.58 3.76 8.16
CA LEU A 73 -1.46 2.39 8.68
C LEU A 73 -0.07 2.13 9.26
N THR A 74 0.99 2.46 8.52
CA THR A 74 2.36 2.22 8.95
C THR A 74 2.68 2.96 10.24
N ARG A 75 2.29 4.23 10.36
CA ARG A 75 2.49 5.02 11.58
C ARG A 75 1.80 4.41 12.80
N VAL A 76 0.56 3.96 12.61
CA VAL A 76 -0.22 3.31 13.68
C VAL A 76 0.39 1.97 14.07
N LEU A 77 0.75 1.14 13.09
CA LEU A 77 1.37 -0.17 13.34
C LEU A 77 2.70 -0.03 14.08
N CYS A 78 3.56 0.92 13.68
CA CYS A 78 4.84 1.16 14.35
C CYS A 78 4.64 1.61 15.82
N ARG A 79 3.67 2.48 16.08
CA ARG A 79 3.34 2.88 17.48
C ARG A 79 2.76 1.71 18.27
N TRP A 80 1.88 0.93 17.68
CA TRP A 80 1.26 -0.23 18.33
C TRP A 80 2.27 -1.31 18.66
N SER A 81 3.21 -1.60 17.75
CA SER A 81 4.22 -2.65 17.92
C SER A 81 5.50 -2.19 18.63
N GLY A 82 5.73 -0.88 18.77
CA GLY A 82 6.98 -0.34 19.28
C GLY A 82 8.16 -0.56 18.32
N THR A 83 7.91 -0.71 17.00
CA THR A 83 8.93 -0.94 15.97
C THR A 83 9.12 0.29 15.09
N GLU A 84 10.29 0.42 14.47
CA GLU A 84 10.59 1.52 13.55
C GLU A 84 9.97 1.33 12.17
N SER A 85 9.62 0.10 11.82
CA SER A 85 9.04 -0.25 10.52
C SER A 85 7.92 -1.26 10.67
N ALA A 86 7.04 -1.35 9.68
CA ALA A 86 6.00 -2.37 9.56
C ALA A 86 6.24 -3.21 8.31
N LEU A 87 6.05 -4.51 8.42
CA LEU A 87 6.08 -5.44 7.29
C LEU A 87 4.65 -5.78 6.91
N VAL A 88 4.24 -5.41 5.69
CA VAL A 88 2.88 -5.58 5.18
C VAL A 88 2.92 -6.31 3.84
N GLU A 89 2.02 -7.23 3.62
CA GLU A 89 1.75 -7.78 2.31
C GLU A 89 0.74 -6.89 1.59
N LEU A 90 1.10 -6.46 0.38
CA LEU A 90 0.23 -5.70 -0.50
C LEU A 90 -0.29 -6.57 -1.62
N GLU A 91 -1.54 -6.32 -2.02
CA GLU A 91 -2.12 -6.89 -3.23
C GLU A 91 -2.12 -5.85 -4.35
N GLY A 92 -1.71 -6.30 -5.54
CA GLY A 92 -1.80 -5.54 -6.78
C GLY A 92 -2.71 -6.23 -7.78
N HIS A 93 -3.27 -5.48 -8.73
CA HIS A 93 -4.14 -6.06 -9.77
C HIS A 93 -3.40 -6.97 -10.76
N GLY A 94 -2.06 -6.93 -10.77
CA GLY A 94 -1.20 -7.78 -11.59
C GLY A 94 -1.31 -7.59 -13.11
N ARG A 95 -2.02 -6.56 -13.57
CA ARG A 95 -2.17 -6.18 -14.99
C ARG A 95 -1.27 -5.00 -15.33
N GLU A 96 0.00 -5.12 -14.94
CA GLU A 96 0.99 -4.08 -15.19
C GLU A 96 1.54 -4.21 -16.60
N ASP A 97 1.83 -3.07 -17.25
CA ASP A 97 2.44 -3.00 -18.57
C ASP A 97 3.95 -3.33 -18.49
N LEU A 98 4.25 -4.62 -18.29
CA LEU A 98 5.64 -5.08 -18.17
C LEU A 98 6.28 -5.35 -19.54
N PHE A 99 5.50 -5.52 -20.58
CA PHE A 99 5.94 -5.94 -21.91
C PHE A 99 5.23 -5.13 -22.97
N GLU A 100 5.98 -4.49 -23.85
CA GLU A 100 5.44 -3.62 -24.92
C GLU A 100 4.48 -4.35 -25.85
N ASP A 101 4.68 -5.68 -26.05
CA ASP A 101 3.90 -6.48 -26.98
C ASP A 101 2.70 -7.21 -26.34
N VAL A 102 2.41 -6.97 -25.05
CA VAL A 102 1.37 -7.70 -24.32
C VAL A 102 0.26 -6.76 -23.83
N ASP A 103 -0.90 -6.82 -24.44
CA ASP A 103 -2.11 -6.14 -23.98
C ASP A 103 -3.01 -7.12 -23.20
N LEU A 104 -3.14 -6.86 -21.88
CA LEU A 104 -3.98 -7.63 -20.97
C LEU A 104 -5.37 -7.04 -20.76
N SER A 105 -5.71 -5.92 -21.40
CA SER A 105 -6.95 -5.16 -21.15
C SER A 105 -8.22 -5.99 -21.38
N ARG A 106 -8.19 -6.93 -22.32
CA ARG A 106 -9.32 -7.82 -22.68
C ARG A 106 -9.13 -9.27 -22.23
N THR A 107 -8.09 -9.57 -21.46
CA THR A 107 -7.82 -10.93 -21.00
C THR A 107 -8.63 -11.23 -19.74
N VAL A 108 -9.50 -12.24 -19.81
CA VAL A 108 -10.25 -12.71 -18.64
C VAL A 108 -9.34 -13.60 -17.79
N GLY A 109 -9.29 -13.34 -16.50
CA GLY A 109 -8.50 -14.14 -15.55
C GLY A 109 -8.23 -13.40 -14.24
N TRP A 110 -7.75 -14.14 -13.24
CA TRP A 110 -7.29 -13.62 -11.98
C TRP A 110 -5.79 -13.34 -12.06
N PHE A 111 -5.39 -12.07 -12.02
CA PHE A 111 -4.02 -11.63 -12.17
C PHE A 111 -3.42 -11.04 -10.87
N THR A 112 -4.18 -11.05 -9.79
CA THR A 112 -3.74 -10.49 -8.51
C THR A 112 -2.34 -11.00 -8.15
N SER A 113 -1.45 -10.07 -7.85
CA SER A 113 -0.13 -10.32 -7.31
C SER A 113 -0.08 -9.92 -5.84
N ALA A 114 0.62 -10.69 -5.02
CA ALA A 114 0.87 -10.36 -3.62
C ALA A 114 2.37 -10.27 -3.37
N TYR A 115 2.81 -9.24 -2.65
CA TYR A 115 4.22 -9.00 -2.38
C TYR A 115 4.42 -8.27 -1.05
N PRO A 116 5.53 -8.57 -0.34
CA PRO A 116 5.82 -7.92 0.93
C PRO A 116 6.44 -6.54 0.73
N VAL A 117 6.08 -5.59 1.56
CA VAL A 117 6.78 -4.31 1.66
C VAL A 117 7.10 -4.01 3.12
N ARG A 118 8.32 -3.54 3.36
CA ARG A 118 8.72 -2.97 4.63
C ARG A 118 8.60 -1.47 4.53
N LEU A 119 7.70 -0.88 5.32
CA LEU A 119 7.44 0.54 5.35
C LEU A 119 7.96 1.13 6.66
N THR A 120 8.70 2.23 6.55
CA THR A 120 9.27 2.95 7.68
C THR A 120 8.76 4.39 7.63
N PRO A 121 7.95 4.84 8.60
CA PRO A 121 7.48 6.20 8.66
C PRO A 121 8.54 7.10 9.29
N ALA A 122 8.44 8.40 9.04
CA ALA A 122 9.22 9.40 9.76
C ALA A 122 8.48 9.87 11.03
N ALA A 123 9.09 10.79 11.80
CA ALA A 123 8.49 11.31 13.01
C ALA A 123 7.26 12.16 12.76
N ASP A 124 7.32 13.08 11.78
CA ASP A 124 6.22 13.96 11.40
C ASP A 124 5.40 13.38 10.23
N LEU A 125 4.19 13.94 10.01
CA LEU A 125 3.27 13.49 8.97
C LEU A 125 3.82 13.74 7.56
N GLY A 126 4.33 14.93 7.27
CA GLY A 126 4.80 15.29 5.96
C GLY A 126 5.97 14.43 5.49
N SER A 127 6.98 14.27 6.35
CA SER A 127 8.13 13.40 6.09
C SER A 127 7.69 11.94 5.97
N SER A 128 6.70 11.48 6.75
CA SER A 128 6.16 10.12 6.64
C SER A 128 5.51 9.88 5.28
N ILE A 129 4.70 10.83 4.78
CA ILE A 129 4.04 10.74 3.49
C ILE A 129 5.09 10.64 2.38
N LYS A 130 6.10 11.53 2.38
CA LYS A 130 7.17 11.51 1.39
C LYS A 130 7.93 10.18 1.42
N GLN A 131 8.30 9.70 2.61
CA GLN A 131 9.10 8.50 2.78
C GLN A 131 8.35 7.24 2.37
N VAL A 132 7.09 7.08 2.80
CA VAL A 132 6.26 5.93 2.42
C VAL A 132 5.97 5.94 0.92
N LYS A 133 5.67 7.09 0.33
CA LYS A 133 5.51 7.25 -1.12
C LYS A 133 6.74 6.74 -1.87
N GLU A 134 7.94 7.21 -1.51
CA GLU A 134 9.18 6.79 -2.19
C GLU A 134 9.47 5.29 -1.99
N GLN A 135 9.22 4.74 -0.81
CA GLN A 135 9.35 3.31 -0.56
C GLN A 135 8.41 2.49 -1.47
N LEU A 136 7.16 2.93 -1.66
CA LEU A 136 6.22 2.27 -2.57
C LEU A 136 6.62 2.42 -4.04
N ARG A 137 7.16 3.58 -4.44
CA ARG A 137 7.66 3.79 -5.82
C ARG A 137 8.93 3.03 -6.13
N SER A 138 9.74 2.69 -5.10
CA SER A 138 10.96 1.91 -5.26
C SER A 138 10.71 0.42 -5.51
N VAL A 139 9.48 -0.07 -5.29
CA VAL A 139 9.13 -1.48 -5.54
C VAL A 139 9.23 -1.78 -7.04
N PRO A 140 10.13 -2.68 -7.47
CA PRO A 140 10.32 -2.97 -8.87
C PRO A 140 9.06 -3.63 -9.46
N HIS A 141 8.69 -3.19 -10.66
CA HIS A 141 7.54 -3.71 -11.41
C HIS A 141 6.27 -3.88 -10.57
N LYS A 142 6.06 -2.96 -9.60
CA LYS A 142 4.92 -2.97 -8.67
C LYS A 142 4.70 -4.34 -7.99
N GLY A 143 5.81 -5.03 -7.69
CA GLY A 143 5.83 -6.25 -6.90
C GLY A 143 5.55 -7.56 -7.65
N ILE A 144 5.22 -7.55 -8.94
CA ILE A 144 4.96 -8.78 -9.72
C ILE A 144 6.14 -9.74 -9.68
N GLY A 145 7.37 -9.20 -9.73
CA GLY A 145 8.60 -9.98 -9.72
C GLY A 145 8.77 -10.85 -8.47
N PHE A 146 8.25 -10.43 -7.32
CA PHE A 146 8.39 -11.19 -6.07
C PHE A 146 7.77 -12.60 -6.20
N GLY A 147 6.49 -12.68 -6.59
CA GLY A 147 5.81 -13.96 -6.75
C GLY A 147 6.44 -14.85 -7.82
N ALA A 148 6.85 -14.25 -8.96
CA ALA A 148 7.54 -14.96 -10.01
C ALA A 148 8.88 -15.57 -9.53
N LEU A 149 9.70 -14.81 -8.83
CA LEU A 149 10.97 -15.31 -8.25
C LEU A 149 10.74 -16.34 -7.14
N ARG A 150 9.76 -16.09 -6.27
CA ARG A 150 9.45 -16.94 -5.11
C ARG A 150 8.98 -18.33 -5.52
N TYR A 151 8.22 -18.45 -6.60
CA TYR A 151 7.57 -19.71 -7.00
C TYR A 151 8.12 -20.31 -8.29
N LEU A 152 8.58 -19.49 -9.24
CA LEU A 152 9.02 -19.91 -10.56
C LEU A 152 10.52 -19.65 -10.82
N GLY A 153 11.20 -18.92 -9.92
CA GLY A 153 12.63 -18.62 -10.02
C GLY A 153 13.52 -19.85 -9.88
N SER A 154 14.83 -19.62 -9.97
CA SER A 154 15.84 -20.66 -9.72
C SER A 154 15.69 -21.25 -8.31
N ALA A 155 16.22 -22.47 -8.07
CA ALA A 155 16.17 -23.08 -6.74
C ALA A 155 16.79 -22.16 -5.68
N ALA A 156 17.91 -21.52 -6.00
CA ALA A 156 18.60 -20.59 -5.12
C ALA A 156 17.74 -19.34 -4.81
N ALA A 157 17.08 -18.75 -5.82
CA ALA A 157 16.20 -17.60 -5.61
C ALA A 157 14.98 -17.95 -4.74
N ARG A 158 14.34 -19.10 -4.99
CA ARG A 158 13.22 -19.60 -4.20
C ARG A 158 13.61 -19.84 -2.74
N GLU A 159 14.75 -20.46 -2.50
CA GLU A 159 15.28 -20.73 -1.16
C GLU A 159 15.62 -19.44 -0.43
N ALA A 160 16.32 -18.50 -1.11
CA ALA A 160 16.67 -17.21 -0.55
C ALA A 160 15.43 -16.40 -0.13
N LEU A 161 14.40 -16.33 -0.98
CA LEU A 161 13.15 -15.63 -0.64
C LEU A 161 12.31 -16.38 0.42
N ALA A 162 12.42 -17.72 0.49
CA ALA A 162 11.74 -18.50 1.52
C ALA A 162 12.29 -18.25 2.93
N ALA A 163 13.56 -17.88 3.03
CA ALA A 163 14.23 -17.60 4.30
C ALA A 163 13.94 -16.21 4.85
N LEU A 164 13.32 -15.31 4.05
CA LEU A 164 13.04 -13.94 4.46
C LEU A 164 11.83 -13.86 5.41
N PRO A 165 11.74 -12.79 6.22
CA PRO A 165 10.58 -12.49 7.04
C PRO A 165 9.26 -12.52 6.26
N VAL A 166 8.25 -13.16 6.85
CA VAL A 166 6.91 -13.28 6.25
C VAL A 166 5.99 -12.23 6.85
N PRO A 167 5.32 -11.40 6.04
CA PRO A 167 4.34 -10.44 6.54
C PRO A 167 3.18 -11.15 7.27
N ARG A 168 2.76 -10.55 8.39
CA ARG A 168 1.63 -11.01 9.21
C ARG A 168 0.40 -10.15 9.06
N ILE A 169 0.50 -9.14 8.20
CA ILE A 169 -0.57 -8.20 7.89
C ILE A 169 -0.71 -8.16 6.37
N THR A 170 -1.93 -8.34 5.87
CA THR A 170 -2.28 -8.09 4.48
C THR A 170 -3.13 -6.84 4.39
N PHE A 171 -2.79 -5.96 3.46
CA PHE A 171 -3.56 -4.75 3.17
C PHE A 171 -4.00 -4.74 1.71
N ASN A 172 -5.29 -4.56 1.50
CA ASN A 172 -5.88 -4.43 0.17
C ASN A 172 -6.87 -3.26 0.17
N TYR A 173 -6.78 -2.39 -0.83
CA TYR A 173 -7.72 -1.31 -1.08
C TYR A 173 -8.37 -1.49 -2.44
N LEU A 174 -9.66 -1.79 -2.44
CA LEU A 174 -10.47 -2.12 -3.63
C LEU A 174 -10.88 -0.88 -4.45
N GLY A 175 -10.60 0.32 -3.92
CA GLY A 175 -10.96 1.57 -4.60
C GLY A 175 -12.40 2.01 -4.35
N GLN A 176 -12.95 2.76 -5.30
CA GLN A 176 -14.31 3.30 -5.25
C GLN A 176 -15.24 2.37 -6.02
N LEU A 177 -16.26 1.84 -5.34
CA LEU A 177 -17.26 0.93 -5.93
C LEU A 177 -18.52 1.65 -6.40
N ASP A 178 -18.73 2.92 -6.00
CA ASP A 178 -19.92 3.70 -6.33
C ASP A 178 -20.22 3.80 -7.83
N GLY A 179 -19.16 3.92 -8.66
CA GLY A 179 -19.32 4.00 -10.11
C GLY A 179 -19.73 2.67 -10.78
N GLN A 180 -19.72 1.56 -10.03
CA GLN A 180 -20.16 0.24 -10.54
C GLN A 180 -21.61 -0.08 -10.17
N PHE A 181 -22.17 0.63 -9.18
CA PHE A 181 -23.47 0.36 -8.58
C PHE A 181 -24.31 1.64 -8.42
N ASP A 182 -24.36 2.46 -9.49
CA ASP A 182 -25.21 3.65 -9.52
C ASP A 182 -26.71 3.27 -9.73
N GLU A 183 -27.59 4.27 -9.69
CA GLU A 183 -29.03 4.06 -9.84
C GLU A 183 -29.43 3.46 -11.21
N GLN A 184 -28.55 3.44 -12.20
CA GLN A 184 -28.76 2.89 -13.54
C GLN A 184 -28.13 1.50 -13.68
N ALA A 185 -27.39 1.00 -12.68
CA ALA A 185 -26.78 -0.30 -12.71
C ALA A 185 -27.84 -1.42 -12.76
N LEU A 186 -27.61 -2.43 -13.61
CA LEU A 186 -28.48 -3.61 -13.69
C LEU A 186 -28.44 -4.46 -12.40
N PHE A 187 -27.38 -4.36 -11.63
CA PHE A 187 -27.18 -5.08 -10.38
C PHE A 187 -26.66 -4.11 -9.31
N VAL A 188 -27.22 -4.22 -8.12
CA VAL A 188 -26.75 -3.48 -6.93
C VAL A 188 -26.46 -4.46 -5.81
N PRO A 189 -25.56 -4.14 -4.86
CA PRO A 189 -25.32 -4.96 -3.70
C PRO A 189 -26.64 -5.21 -2.94
N ALA A 190 -26.94 -6.47 -2.65
CA ALA A 190 -28.09 -6.84 -1.83
C ALA A 190 -27.80 -6.57 -0.35
N ALA A 191 -28.82 -6.18 0.41
CA ALA A 191 -28.70 -6.04 1.85
C ALA A 191 -28.71 -7.41 2.58
N GLU A 192 -29.19 -8.45 1.90
CA GLU A 192 -29.27 -9.80 2.42
C GLU A 192 -27.90 -10.47 2.40
N SER A 193 -27.65 -11.30 3.41
CA SER A 193 -26.44 -12.10 3.47
C SER A 193 -26.47 -13.20 2.40
N ALA A 194 -25.36 -13.35 1.65
CA ALA A 194 -25.15 -14.47 0.74
C ALA A 194 -24.88 -15.82 1.48
N GLY A 195 -24.82 -15.80 2.81
CA GLY A 195 -24.43 -16.95 3.63
C GLY A 195 -22.91 -17.06 3.76
N GLU A 196 -22.45 -18.26 4.10
CA GLU A 196 -21.03 -18.55 4.29
C GLU A 196 -20.35 -18.79 2.93
N GLU A 197 -19.49 -17.88 2.49
CA GLU A 197 -18.74 -18.00 1.23
C GLU A 197 -17.55 -18.96 1.33
N GLN A 198 -17.09 -19.24 2.54
CA GLN A 198 -15.92 -20.07 2.81
C GLN A 198 -16.22 -21.12 3.89
N SER A 199 -15.60 -22.29 3.77
CA SER A 199 -15.69 -23.32 4.80
C SER A 199 -15.22 -22.77 6.16
N ALA A 200 -15.90 -23.17 7.23
CA ALA A 200 -15.51 -22.86 8.59
C ALA A 200 -14.09 -23.37 8.95
N GLN A 201 -13.62 -24.42 8.29
CA GLN A 201 -12.28 -24.99 8.46
C GLN A 201 -11.23 -24.38 7.53
N ALA A 202 -11.63 -23.60 6.52
CA ALA A 202 -10.69 -22.92 5.64
C ALA A 202 -9.76 -21.99 6.45
N PRO A 203 -8.49 -21.83 6.03
CA PRO A 203 -7.57 -20.93 6.71
C PRO A 203 -7.99 -19.47 6.47
N LEU A 204 -7.82 -18.62 7.48
CA LEU A 204 -7.74 -17.17 7.28
C LEU A 204 -6.47 -16.86 6.49
N GLY A 205 -6.53 -15.87 5.60
CA GLY A 205 -5.41 -15.56 4.72
C GLY A 205 -4.14 -15.14 5.48
N ASN A 206 -4.28 -14.35 6.54
CA ASN A 206 -3.15 -13.89 7.36
C ASN A 206 -3.60 -13.69 8.81
N TRP A 207 -2.66 -13.25 9.69
CA TRP A 207 -2.96 -12.95 11.09
C TRP A 207 -3.91 -11.77 11.22
N LEU A 208 -3.66 -10.72 10.44
CA LEU A 208 -4.51 -9.54 10.33
C LEU A 208 -4.68 -9.18 8.85
N VAL A 209 -5.91 -9.11 8.39
CA VAL A 209 -6.25 -8.77 7.00
C VAL A 209 -7.08 -7.50 6.99
N LEU A 210 -6.59 -6.48 6.29
CA LEU A 210 -7.28 -5.20 6.12
C LEU A 210 -7.79 -5.10 4.68
N ASN A 211 -9.11 -5.05 4.52
CA ASN A 211 -9.74 -4.79 3.23
C ASN A 211 -10.50 -3.45 3.30
N GLY A 212 -10.10 -2.51 2.46
CA GLY A 212 -10.68 -1.19 2.36
C GLY A 212 -11.44 -0.97 1.07
N GLN A 213 -12.52 -0.20 1.15
CA GLN A 213 -13.29 0.22 -0.02
C GLN A 213 -14.05 1.51 0.27
N VAL A 214 -14.41 2.22 -0.79
CA VAL A 214 -15.36 3.34 -0.72
C VAL A 214 -16.66 2.90 -1.36
N TYR A 215 -17.73 2.98 -0.60
CA TYR A 215 -19.10 2.71 -1.04
C TYR A 215 -20.07 3.66 -0.37
N GLY A 216 -21.06 4.16 -1.10
CA GLY A 216 -21.99 5.20 -0.59
C GLY A 216 -21.28 6.51 -0.25
N GLY A 217 -20.13 6.80 -0.87
CA GLY A 217 -19.32 7.96 -0.59
C GLY A 217 -18.51 7.89 0.72
N GLU A 218 -18.49 6.76 1.41
CA GLU A 218 -17.82 6.56 2.68
C GLU A 218 -16.74 5.49 2.60
N LEU A 219 -15.56 5.75 3.20
CA LEU A 219 -14.49 4.78 3.29
C LEU A 219 -14.73 3.85 4.48
N SER A 220 -14.67 2.56 4.23
CA SER A 220 -14.65 1.54 5.28
C SER A 220 -13.45 0.62 5.12
N LEU A 221 -12.81 0.25 6.23
CA LEU A 221 -11.77 -0.77 6.29
C LEU A 221 -12.15 -1.83 7.32
N ALA A 222 -12.24 -3.08 6.86
CA ALA A 222 -12.48 -4.23 7.71
C ALA A 222 -11.14 -4.82 8.19
N PHE A 223 -10.92 -4.83 9.49
CA PHE A 223 -9.80 -5.51 10.17
C PHE A 223 -10.26 -6.92 10.54
N SER A 224 -9.90 -7.89 9.74
CA SER A 224 -10.27 -9.30 9.94
C SER A 224 -9.15 -10.09 10.60
N PHE A 225 -9.45 -10.86 11.62
CA PHE A 225 -8.48 -11.61 12.43
C PHE A 225 -9.11 -12.85 13.07
N SER A 226 -8.29 -13.74 13.63
CA SER A 226 -8.77 -14.81 14.50
C SER A 226 -8.97 -14.29 15.92
N GLY A 227 -10.17 -14.45 16.49
CA GLY A 227 -10.44 -14.11 17.89
C GLY A 227 -9.69 -14.99 18.90
N GLN A 228 -9.02 -16.05 18.44
CA GLN A 228 -8.07 -16.81 19.25
C GLN A 228 -6.66 -16.21 19.22
N MET A 229 -6.32 -15.48 18.16
CA MET A 229 -5.00 -14.84 18.00
C MET A 229 -4.90 -13.50 18.72
N PHE A 230 -5.94 -12.68 18.61
CA PHE A 230 -5.96 -11.34 19.20
C PHE A 230 -7.21 -11.14 20.05
N ALA A 231 -7.06 -10.39 21.14
CA ALA A 231 -8.19 -9.85 21.86
C ALA A 231 -8.91 -8.80 20.98
N ARG A 232 -10.25 -8.88 20.90
CA ARG A 232 -11.07 -7.96 20.10
C ARG A 232 -10.81 -6.50 20.45
N ASP A 233 -10.75 -6.16 21.74
CA ASP A 233 -10.51 -4.79 22.21
C ASP A 233 -9.18 -4.21 21.70
N SER A 234 -8.15 -5.04 21.54
CA SER A 234 -6.86 -4.62 21.00
C SER A 234 -6.97 -4.19 19.54
N ILE A 235 -7.73 -4.94 18.73
CA ILE A 235 -7.96 -4.60 17.32
C ILE A 235 -8.92 -3.42 17.18
N GLU A 236 -9.89 -3.27 18.08
CA GLU A 236 -10.76 -2.08 18.11
C GLU A 236 -9.97 -0.81 18.44
N GLN A 237 -9.01 -0.89 19.35
CA GLN A 237 -8.11 0.24 19.65
C GLN A 237 -7.22 0.57 18.44
N LEU A 238 -6.70 -0.44 17.75
CA LEU A 238 -5.91 -0.27 16.53
C LEU A 238 -6.73 0.41 15.42
N ALA A 239 -7.97 -0.03 15.21
CA ALA A 239 -8.88 0.55 14.21
C ALA A 239 -9.21 2.01 14.51
N ARG A 240 -9.55 2.34 15.77
CA ARG A 240 -9.76 3.74 16.21
C ARG A 240 -8.50 4.61 16.05
N ALA A 241 -7.34 4.06 16.38
CA ALA A 241 -6.07 4.78 16.18
C ALA A 241 -5.79 5.05 14.69
N TYR A 242 -6.18 4.13 13.82
CA TYR A 242 -6.06 4.28 12.38
C TYR A 242 -7.01 5.37 11.85
N GLU A 243 -8.29 5.39 12.27
CA GLU A 243 -9.25 6.45 11.92
C GLU A 243 -8.72 7.83 12.30
N ALA A 244 -8.24 7.96 13.53
CA ALA A 244 -7.70 9.23 14.05
C ALA A 244 -6.45 9.69 13.29
N GLU A 245 -5.53 8.78 12.97
CA GLU A 245 -4.31 9.09 12.21
C GLU A 245 -4.64 9.49 10.77
N LEU A 246 -5.59 8.79 10.15
CA LEU A 246 -6.00 9.10 8.78
C LEU A 246 -6.73 10.44 8.70
N ALA A 247 -7.58 10.76 9.67
CA ALA A 247 -8.22 12.07 9.78
C ALA A 247 -7.19 13.19 9.96
N ALA A 248 -6.19 12.99 10.82
CA ALA A 248 -5.10 13.96 11.03
C ALA A 248 -4.27 14.16 9.76
N LEU A 249 -4.02 13.08 9.00
CA LEU A 249 -3.30 13.14 7.74
C LEU A 249 -4.09 13.91 6.67
N ILE A 250 -5.40 13.67 6.56
CA ILE A 250 -6.29 14.40 5.64
C ILE A 250 -6.32 15.89 5.99
N GLU A 251 -6.37 16.21 7.27
CA GLU A 251 -6.33 17.60 7.75
C GLU A 251 -4.99 18.27 7.44
N HIS A 252 -3.88 17.54 7.57
CA HIS A 252 -2.55 18.03 7.19
C HIS A 252 -2.46 18.33 5.67
N CYS A 253 -3.12 17.55 4.82
CA CYS A 253 -3.02 17.64 3.36
C CYS A 253 -4.01 18.67 2.74
N GLN A 254 -4.04 19.91 3.21
CA GLN A 254 -4.97 20.93 2.71
C GLN A 254 -4.42 21.80 1.56
N ALA A 255 -3.13 21.78 1.32
CA ALA A 255 -2.44 22.57 0.30
C ALA A 255 -1.25 21.80 -0.28
N PRO A 256 -0.68 22.22 -1.42
CA PRO A 256 0.60 21.68 -1.89
C PRO A 256 1.71 21.91 -0.86
N LEU A 257 2.27 20.83 -0.29
CA LEU A 257 3.19 20.87 0.84
C LEU A 257 4.58 20.31 0.52
N GLY A 258 4.69 19.41 -0.47
CA GLY A 258 5.97 18.80 -0.75
C GLY A 258 6.01 17.97 -2.02
N LEU A 259 7.24 17.76 -2.48
CA LEU A 259 7.59 16.97 -3.65
C LEU A 259 8.56 15.88 -3.25
N THR A 260 8.64 14.85 -4.06
CA THR A 260 9.56 13.73 -3.85
C THR A 260 10.34 13.40 -5.12
N PRO A 261 11.48 12.70 -5.05
CA PRO A 261 12.29 12.35 -6.20
C PRO A 261 11.52 11.64 -7.32
N SER A 262 10.56 10.78 -6.97
CA SER A 262 9.75 10.04 -7.95
C SER A 262 8.81 10.94 -8.78
N ASP A 263 8.56 12.19 -8.36
CA ASP A 263 7.79 13.16 -9.13
C ASP A 263 8.59 13.70 -10.35
N PHE A 264 9.93 13.59 -10.32
CA PHE A 264 10.84 14.13 -11.31
C PHE A 264 11.95 13.12 -11.66
N PRO A 265 11.62 12.00 -12.31
CA PRO A 265 12.56 10.91 -12.52
C PRO A 265 13.78 11.29 -13.38
N LEU A 266 13.66 12.34 -14.21
CA LEU A 266 14.74 12.83 -15.04
C LEU A 266 15.67 13.80 -14.31
N ALA A 267 15.26 14.37 -13.17
CA ALA A 267 16.03 15.41 -12.48
C ALA A 267 17.27 14.86 -11.75
N GLY A 268 17.21 13.61 -11.28
CA GLY A 268 18.28 13.00 -10.49
C GLY A 268 18.52 13.67 -9.13
N LEU A 269 17.51 14.39 -8.59
CA LEU A 269 17.59 15.10 -7.33
C LEU A 269 17.17 14.21 -6.17
N GLY A 270 17.90 14.29 -5.06
CA GLY A 270 17.49 13.68 -3.80
C GLY A 270 16.50 14.57 -3.02
N GLN A 271 15.83 13.98 -1.98
CA GLN A 271 14.82 14.69 -1.19
C GLN A 271 15.34 16.00 -0.59
N ALA A 272 16.53 16.00 0.00
CA ALA A 272 17.11 17.21 0.58
C ALA A 272 17.35 18.34 -0.45
N GLN A 273 17.66 17.99 -1.68
CA GLN A 273 17.84 18.96 -2.77
C GLN A 273 16.49 19.53 -3.22
N LEU A 274 15.45 18.69 -3.31
CA LEU A 274 14.09 19.15 -3.62
C LEU A 274 13.55 20.08 -2.53
N ASP A 275 13.75 19.72 -1.26
CA ASP A 275 13.30 20.53 -0.12
C ASP A 275 14.06 21.87 0.01
N ALA A 276 15.23 21.98 -0.58
CA ALA A 276 16.06 23.21 -0.60
C ALA A 276 15.80 24.13 -1.81
N LEU A 277 14.89 23.76 -2.72
CA LEU A 277 14.60 24.60 -3.89
C LEU A 277 13.98 25.94 -3.44
N PRO A 278 14.48 27.09 -3.99
CA PRO A 278 13.98 28.42 -3.60
C PRO A 278 12.71 28.81 -4.38
N VAL A 279 11.85 27.83 -4.67
CA VAL A 279 10.59 28.00 -5.42
C VAL A 279 9.47 27.34 -4.64
N ALA A 280 8.31 27.98 -4.58
CA ALA A 280 7.16 27.39 -3.91
C ALA A 280 6.71 26.09 -4.61
N VAL A 281 6.38 25.07 -3.84
CA VAL A 281 5.94 23.75 -4.35
C VAL A 281 4.80 23.87 -5.36
N ALA A 282 3.88 24.81 -5.14
CA ALA A 282 2.73 25.05 -6.02
C ALA A 282 3.13 25.60 -7.40
N ASP A 283 4.30 26.21 -7.50
CA ASP A 283 4.79 26.85 -8.75
C ASP A 283 5.71 25.88 -9.55
N ILE A 284 5.98 24.68 -9.03
CA ILE A 284 6.81 23.68 -9.71
C ILE A 284 5.89 22.71 -10.45
N GLU A 285 5.92 22.76 -11.78
CA GLU A 285 5.22 21.83 -12.64
C GLU A 285 6.08 20.59 -12.91
N ASP A 286 7.31 20.78 -13.39
CA ASP A 286 8.25 19.71 -13.70
C ASP A 286 9.71 20.18 -13.48
N ILE A 287 10.63 19.19 -13.31
CA ILE A 287 12.07 19.42 -13.18
C ILE A 287 12.81 18.41 -14.05
N TYR A 288 13.64 18.91 -14.98
CA TYR A 288 14.46 18.08 -15.86
C TYR A 288 15.76 18.79 -16.23
N PRO A 289 16.82 18.06 -16.63
CA PRO A 289 18.06 18.66 -17.08
C PRO A 289 17.88 19.41 -18.41
N LEU A 290 18.59 20.48 -18.57
CA LEU A 290 18.58 21.23 -19.84
C LEU A 290 19.06 20.33 -20.99
N SER A 291 18.36 20.37 -22.12
CA SER A 291 18.85 19.79 -23.37
C SER A 291 20.13 20.53 -23.86
N PRO A 292 20.96 19.90 -24.70
CA PRO A 292 22.17 20.57 -25.24
C PRO A 292 21.90 21.93 -25.91
N MET A 293 20.75 22.06 -26.56
CA MET A 293 20.34 23.34 -27.18
C MET A 293 20.01 24.39 -26.11
N GLN A 294 19.26 24.03 -25.08
CA GLN A 294 18.94 24.93 -23.96
C GLN A 294 20.18 25.34 -23.18
N GLN A 295 21.14 24.42 -22.98
CA GLN A 295 22.46 24.75 -22.39
C GLN A 295 23.21 25.79 -23.25
N GLY A 296 23.23 25.61 -24.57
CA GLY A 296 23.82 26.57 -25.48
C GLY A 296 23.17 27.95 -25.39
N MET A 297 21.86 28.03 -25.25
CA MET A 297 21.12 29.30 -25.12
C MET A 297 21.36 29.99 -23.77
N LEU A 298 21.66 29.24 -22.72
CA LEU A 298 21.96 29.80 -21.39
C LEU A 298 23.34 30.46 -21.31
N PHE A 299 24.28 30.11 -22.20
CA PHE A 299 25.64 30.66 -22.26
C PHE A 299 25.74 31.93 -23.11
N HIS A 300 24.69 32.36 -23.77
CA HIS A 300 24.58 33.59 -24.56
C HIS A 300 23.59 34.56 -23.92
#